data_287605c9fbafb266509d2e4f5bc68c73
#
_entry.id   287605c9fbafb266509d2e4f5bc68c73
#
_cell.length_a   1.000
_cell.length_b   1.000
_cell.length_c   1.000
_cell.angle_alpha   90.00
_cell.angle_beta   90.00
_cell.angle_gamma   90.00
#
_symmetry.space_group_name_H-M   'P 1'
#
loop_
_entity.id
_entity.type
_entity.pdbx_description
1 polymer ?
#
loop_
_entity_poly.entity_id
_entity_poly.type
_entity_poly.pdbx_seq_one_letter_code
_entity_poly.pdbx_strand_id
1 'polypeptide(L)'
;MSPARKKPEVLGDVLSGVLKSAGIAARVEQAGIIPEWSALVGPQIAKVTEPNSIAADGTLFVHVTTNAWMMELSLMEPELLRALNAKAGRAPVTKIRWLLKRR
;
A
#
# COMPACT_ATOMS: atom_id res chain seq x y z
N MET A 1 4.01 -2.24 -40.26
CA MET A 1 4.22 -2.41 -39.54
C MET A 1 4.47 -2.66 -38.70
N SER A 2 4.16 -2.88 -39.05
CA SER A 2 4.17 -3.05 -38.24
C SER A 2 4.41 -3.24 -37.37
N PRO A 3 4.55 -3.27 -37.69
CA PRO A 3 4.46 -3.50 -36.88
C PRO A 3 4.11 -3.71 -36.37
N ALA A 4 3.73 -3.79 -36.73
CA ALA A 4 3.43 -4.15 -36.32
C ALA A 4 3.02 -4.64 -36.26
N ARG A 5 2.79 -4.80 -36.77
CA ARG A 5 2.57 -5.37 -36.77
C ARG A 5 2.02 -5.92 -36.52
N LYS A 6 1.97 -5.45 -36.82
CA LYS A 6 1.58 -6.03 -36.85
C LYS A 6 0.70 -6.09 -36.53
N LYS A 7 0.73 -5.39 -36.61
CA LYS A 7 -0.33 -6.13 -36.14
C LYS A 7 -0.96 -5.72 -34.84
N PRO A 8 -2.30 -5.81 -34.62
CA PRO A 8 -2.94 -5.44 -33.35
C PRO A 8 -2.55 -6.33 -32.18
N GLU A 9 -2.35 -7.62 -32.41
CA GLU A 9 -1.91 -8.50 -31.32
C GLU A 9 -0.56 -8.15 -30.79
N VAL A 10 0.36 -7.78 -31.65
CA VAL A 10 1.69 -7.35 -31.23
C VAL A 10 1.58 -6.08 -30.40
N LEU A 11 0.76 -5.16 -30.85
CA LEU A 11 0.52 -3.91 -30.13
C LEU A 11 -0.17 -4.18 -28.79
N GLY A 12 -1.10 -5.10 -28.76
CA GLY A 12 -1.78 -5.48 -27.53
C GLY A 12 -0.83 -6.06 -26.51
N ASP A 13 0.12 -6.90 -26.94
CA ASP A 13 1.10 -7.49 -26.05
C ASP A 13 2.01 -6.41 -25.45
N VAL A 14 2.43 -5.44 -26.23
CA VAL A 14 3.28 -4.35 -25.77
C VAL A 14 2.53 -3.53 -24.71
N LEU A 15 1.27 -3.20 -24.98
CA LEU A 15 0.45 -2.46 -24.03
C LEU A 15 0.23 -3.23 -22.74
N SER A 16 -0.04 -4.53 -22.84
CA SER A 16 -0.21 -5.38 -21.68
C SER A 16 1.04 -5.41 -20.82
N GLY A 17 2.21 -5.51 -21.45
CA GLY A 17 3.48 -5.51 -20.74
C GLY A 17 3.73 -4.18 -20.02
N VAL A 18 3.42 -3.08 -20.68
CA VAL A 18 3.58 -1.74 -20.09
C VAL A 18 2.63 -1.58 -18.89
N LEU A 19 1.39 -2.03 -19.03
CA LEU A 19 0.42 -1.93 -17.93
C LEU A 19 0.82 -2.80 -16.74
N LYS A 20 1.35 -4.00 -17.00
CA LYS A 20 1.85 -4.85 -15.93
C LYS A 20 3.02 -4.23 -15.22
N SER A 21 3.95 -3.64 -15.97
CA SER A 21 5.11 -2.97 -15.39
C SER A 21 4.70 -1.79 -14.53
N ALA A 22 3.72 -1.01 -14.99
CA ALA A 22 3.21 0.12 -14.23
C ALA A 22 2.52 -0.36 -12.95
N GLY A 23 1.77 -1.47 -13.01
CA GLY A 23 1.14 -2.07 -11.85
C GLY A 23 2.14 -2.57 -10.83
N ILE A 24 3.22 -3.22 -11.30
CA ILE A 24 4.29 -3.70 -10.43
C ILE A 24 4.99 -2.51 -9.76
N ALA A 25 5.30 -1.46 -10.53
CA ALA A 25 5.95 -0.28 -10.00
C ALA A 25 5.08 0.39 -8.91
N ALA A 26 3.78 0.48 -9.15
CA ALA A 26 2.86 1.06 -8.18
C ALA A 26 2.81 0.24 -6.89
N ARG A 27 2.91 -1.09 -7.00
CA ARG A 27 2.94 -1.96 -5.82
C ARG A 27 4.25 -1.87 -5.07
N VAL A 28 5.34 -1.72 -5.77
CA VAL A 28 6.65 -1.50 -5.14
C VAL A 28 6.62 -0.19 -4.36
N GLU A 29 6.05 0.86 -4.95
CA GLU A 29 5.89 2.14 -4.28
C GLU A 29 4.94 2.04 -3.08
N GLN A 30 3.90 1.23 -3.19
CA GLN A 30 2.99 0.97 -2.09
C GLN A 30 3.72 0.34 -0.91
N ALA A 31 4.61 -0.62 -1.18
CA ALA A 31 5.42 -1.26 -0.13
C ALA A 31 6.35 -0.28 0.56
N GLY A 32 6.70 0.83 -0.08
CA GLY A 32 7.51 1.90 0.51
C GLY A 32 6.84 2.57 1.71
N ILE A 33 5.54 2.39 1.89
CA ILE A 33 4.81 2.88 3.05
C ILE A 33 5.39 2.28 4.34
N ILE A 34 5.84 1.02 4.31
CA ILE A 34 6.35 0.35 5.50
C ILE A 34 7.56 1.07 6.10
N PRO A 35 8.65 1.33 5.35
CA PRO A 35 9.77 2.09 5.92
C PRO A 35 9.45 3.56 6.19
N GLU A 36 8.42 4.11 5.53
CA GLU A 36 8.02 5.51 5.73
C GLU A 36 6.95 5.66 6.81
N TRP A 37 6.52 4.57 7.42
CA TRP A 37 5.38 4.55 8.35
C TRP A 37 5.51 5.63 9.43
N SER A 38 6.66 5.68 10.10
CA SER A 38 6.89 6.61 11.20
C SER A 38 6.72 8.08 10.75
N ALA A 39 7.19 8.42 9.55
CA ALA A 39 7.02 9.76 9.01
C ALA A 39 5.57 10.07 8.64
N LEU A 40 4.85 9.05 8.18
CA LEU A 40 3.47 9.23 7.70
C LEU A 40 2.47 9.35 8.85
N VAL A 41 2.64 8.58 9.91
CA VAL A 41 1.67 8.54 11.02
C VAL A 41 2.12 9.35 12.23
N GLY A 42 3.38 9.73 12.29
CA GLY A 42 3.94 10.49 13.40
C GLY A 42 4.54 9.60 14.48
N PRO A 43 5.42 10.16 15.30
CA PRO A 43 6.19 9.37 16.27
C PRO A 43 5.33 8.74 17.36
N GLN A 44 4.23 9.38 17.72
CA GLN A 44 3.36 8.88 18.79
C GLN A 44 2.69 7.57 18.39
N ILE A 45 2.15 7.51 17.19
CA ILE A 45 1.53 6.30 16.66
C ILE A 45 2.60 5.28 16.29
N ALA A 46 3.70 5.74 15.71
CA ALA A 46 4.76 4.84 15.24
C ALA A 46 5.32 3.99 16.36
N LYS A 47 5.44 4.51 17.57
CA LYS A 47 6.05 3.75 18.65
C LYS A 47 5.15 2.66 19.24
N VAL A 48 3.86 2.69 18.94
CA VAL A 48 2.93 1.65 19.41
C VAL A 48 2.45 0.74 18.29
N THR A 49 2.97 0.92 17.09
CA THR A 49 2.56 0.15 15.90
C THR A 49 3.77 -0.37 15.16
N GLU A 50 3.54 -1.42 14.39
CA GLU A 50 4.57 -2.01 13.54
C GLU A 50 3.91 -2.48 12.25
N PRO A 51 4.12 -1.76 11.13
CA PRO A 51 3.55 -2.19 9.85
C PRO A 51 4.27 -3.46 9.40
N ASN A 52 3.50 -4.43 8.93
CA ASN A 52 4.03 -5.74 8.61
C ASN A 52 4.08 -5.99 7.11
N SER A 53 2.93 -5.95 6.44
CA SER A 53 2.86 -6.29 5.03
C SER A 53 1.61 -5.68 4.40
N ILE A 54 1.59 -5.67 3.07
CA ILE A 54 0.45 -5.20 2.30
C ILE A 54 0.01 -6.32 1.36
N ALA A 55 -1.25 -6.71 1.45
CA ALA A 55 -1.82 -7.75 0.59
C ALA A 55 -2.12 -7.18 -0.80
N ALA A 56 -2.36 -8.08 -1.74
CA ALA A 56 -2.61 -7.72 -3.13
C ALA A 56 -3.85 -6.83 -3.30
N ASP A 57 -4.83 -6.94 -2.39
CA ASP A 57 -6.04 -6.13 -2.43
C ASP A 57 -5.87 -4.74 -1.81
N GLY A 58 -4.67 -4.42 -1.34
CA GLY A 58 -4.39 -3.14 -0.71
C GLY A 58 -4.58 -3.10 0.80
N THR A 59 -4.78 -4.24 1.44
CA THR A 59 -4.91 -4.32 2.89
C THR A 59 -3.53 -4.21 3.55
N LEU A 60 -3.35 -3.23 4.41
CA LEU A 60 -2.11 -3.07 5.19
C LEU A 60 -2.31 -3.74 6.54
N PHE A 61 -1.40 -4.65 6.89
CA PHE A 61 -1.43 -5.34 8.18
C PHE A 61 -0.48 -4.64 9.14
N VAL A 62 -1.00 -4.21 10.27
CA VAL A 62 -0.24 -3.45 11.26
C VAL A 62 -0.41 -4.10 12.63
N HIS A 63 0.70 -4.39 13.28
CA HIS A 63 0.68 -4.88 14.65
C HIS A 63 0.59 -3.70 15.61
N VAL A 64 -0.17 -3.87 16.68
CA VAL A 64 -0.40 -2.84 17.69
C VAL A 64 -0.09 -3.41 19.06
N THR A 65 0.48 -2.63 19.93
CA THR A 65 0.98 -3.13 21.22
C THR A 65 -0.13 -3.38 22.24
N THR A 66 -1.24 -2.66 22.18
CA THR A 66 -2.34 -2.80 23.14
C THR A 66 -3.70 -2.73 22.48
N ASN A 67 -4.70 -3.32 23.11
CA ASN A 67 -6.09 -3.24 22.67
C ASN A 67 -6.62 -1.81 22.68
N ALA A 68 -6.20 -1.03 23.66
CA ALA A 68 -6.63 0.36 23.76
C ALA A 68 -6.18 1.16 22.53
N TRP A 69 -4.93 1.00 22.11
CA TRP A 69 -4.44 1.65 20.91
C TRP A 69 -5.11 1.11 19.66
N MET A 70 -5.42 -0.20 19.64
CA MET A 70 -6.12 -0.81 18.51
C MET A 70 -7.48 -0.14 18.28
N MET A 71 -8.23 0.09 19.34
CA MET A 71 -9.53 0.77 19.25
C MET A 71 -9.38 2.21 18.76
N GLU A 72 -8.43 2.94 19.34
CA GLU A 72 -8.15 4.32 18.97
C GLU A 72 -7.81 4.43 17.49
N LEU A 73 -6.89 3.58 17.03
CA LEU A 73 -6.43 3.59 15.65
C LEU A 73 -7.51 3.18 14.68
N SER A 74 -8.38 2.26 15.06
CA SER A 74 -9.53 1.88 14.23
C SER A 74 -10.43 3.08 13.95
N LEU A 75 -10.62 3.93 14.94
CA LEU A 75 -11.41 5.15 14.77
C LEU A 75 -10.72 6.18 13.90
N MET A 76 -9.40 6.15 13.88
CA MET A 76 -8.59 7.08 13.07
C MET A 76 -8.31 6.57 11.66
N GLU A 77 -8.78 5.38 11.34
CA GLU A 77 -8.42 4.72 10.07
C GLU A 77 -8.68 5.60 8.84
N PRO A 78 -9.83 6.29 8.69
CA PRO A 78 -10.03 7.12 7.49
C PRO A 78 -8.98 8.22 7.35
N GLU A 79 -8.57 8.83 8.44
CA GLU A 79 -7.52 9.86 8.41
C GLU A 79 -6.16 9.28 8.07
N LEU A 80 -5.86 8.12 8.65
CA LEU A 80 -4.60 7.45 8.38
C LEU A 80 -4.53 6.99 6.92
N LEU A 81 -5.62 6.48 6.37
CA LEU A 81 -5.67 6.09 4.97
C LEU A 81 -5.42 7.28 4.06
N ARG A 82 -5.97 8.43 4.38
CA ARG A 82 -5.71 9.64 3.60
C ARG A 82 -4.23 10.01 3.62
N ALA A 83 -3.61 9.95 4.79
CA ALA A 83 -2.18 10.25 4.92
C ALA A 83 -1.32 9.26 4.13
N LEU A 84 -1.64 7.97 4.22
CA LEU A 84 -0.88 6.93 3.53
C LEU A 84 -1.02 7.05 2.02
N ASN A 85 -2.17 7.48 1.55
CA ASN A 85 -2.47 7.53 0.11
C ASN A 85 -2.23 8.91 -0.51
N ALA A 86 -1.63 9.82 0.24
CA ALA A 86 -1.42 11.19 -0.25
C ALA A 86 -0.39 11.28 -1.38
N LYS A 87 0.57 10.35 -1.42
CA LYS A 87 1.61 10.39 -2.44
C LYS A 87 1.10 9.75 -3.74
N ALA A 88 1.19 10.50 -4.83
CA ALA A 88 0.76 10.03 -6.14
C ALA A 88 1.71 8.93 -6.63
N GLY A 89 1.18 8.05 -7.47
CA GLY A 89 1.96 6.99 -8.11
C GLY A 89 1.99 5.68 -7.36
N ARG A 90 1.51 5.65 -6.12
CA ARG A 90 1.40 4.40 -5.36
C ARG A 90 0.05 3.76 -5.61
N ALA A 91 0.02 2.42 -5.61
CA ALA A 91 -1.25 1.72 -5.52
C ALA A 91 -1.86 2.03 -4.15
N PRO A 92 -3.18 2.29 -4.07
CA PRO A 92 -3.76 2.75 -2.81
C PRO A 92 -3.85 1.65 -1.76
N VAL A 93 -3.66 2.03 -0.50
CA VAL A 93 -4.01 1.19 0.64
C VAL A 93 -5.52 1.33 0.83
N THR A 94 -6.24 0.23 0.78
CA THR A 94 -7.71 0.26 0.81
C THR A 94 -8.26 0.15 2.21
N LYS A 95 -7.56 -0.57 3.08
CA LYS A 95 -7.97 -0.70 4.48
C LYS A 95 -6.77 -1.13 5.31
N ILE A 96 -6.90 -1.01 6.63
CA ILE A 96 -5.87 -1.41 7.57
C ILE A 96 -6.44 -2.48 8.47
N ARG A 97 -5.70 -3.58 8.62
CA ARG A 97 -6.02 -4.64 9.59
C ARG A 97 -5.11 -4.44 10.79
N TRP A 98 -5.72 -4.12 11.91
CA TRP A 98 -5.01 -3.92 13.17
C TRP A 98 -4.93 -5.25 13.89
N LEU A 99 -3.73 -5.69 14.21
CA LEU A 99 -3.49 -6.98 14.86
C LEU A 99 -2.75 -6.75 16.17
N LEU A 100 -3.20 -7.39 17.23
CA LEU A 100 -2.52 -7.26 18.51
C LEU A 100 -1.20 -7.99 18.42
N LYS A 101 -0.12 -7.29 18.80
CA LYS A 101 1.21 -7.89 18.75
C LYS A 101 1.37 -8.85 19.91
N ARG A 102 1.76 -10.09 19.60
CA ARG A 102 2.04 -11.08 20.60
C ARG A 102 3.54 -11.22 20.79
N ARG A 103 3.95 -11.61 21.99
CA ARG A 103 5.33 -11.78 22.28
C ARG A 103 5.80 -13.19 22.00
#